data_9de9f7ed4a9daa70385c38fe639c52ed
#
_entry.id   9de9f7ed4a9daa70385c38fe639c52ed
#
_cell.length_a   1.000
_cell.length_b   1.000
_cell.length_c   1.000
_cell.angle_alpha   90.00
_cell.angle_beta   90.00
_cell.angle_gamma   90.00
#
_symmetry.space_group_name_H-M   'P 1'
#
loop_
_entity.id
_entity.type
_entity.pdbx_description
1 polymer ?
#
loop_
_entity_poly.entity_id
_entity_poly.type
_entity_poly.pdbx_seq_one_letter_code
_entity_poly.pdbx_strand_id
1 'polypeptide(L)'
;EQEQNEAMTLRMMQALSATIESKDEYSRGHSERVAEYSAKIAAELNWPSEEIRNLKNCAYLHDIGKIGIPEDILNKPGKLTETEYNLVKRHTVMGVNILKDITMIPHLQEVTRSHHERYDGTGYPDGLAGEEIPAYARIVAVADSFDAMNSRRIYRNALPPETIQDEIRRNAGSQFDPQAAEACLRLLEDGRLVPEETPKDAAYDLPVDSERTVNKFISDVVTTLKEQE
;
A
#
# COMPACT_ATOMS: atom_id res chain seq x y z
N GLU A 1 5.55 14.39 -29.52
CA GLU A 1 5.51 12.91 -29.56
C GLU A 1 5.84 12.31 -28.19
N GLN A 2 6.90 12.77 -27.49
CA GLN A 2 7.29 12.23 -26.17
C GLN A 2 6.20 12.44 -25.12
N GLU A 3 5.64 13.65 -25.00
CA GLU A 3 4.54 13.95 -24.06
C GLU A 3 3.29 13.11 -24.34
N GLN A 4 2.98 12.86 -25.62
CA GLN A 4 1.85 12.01 -26.01
C GLN A 4 2.09 10.54 -25.62
N ASN A 5 3.31 10.05 -25.76
CA ASN A 5 3.69 8.70 -25.35
C ASN A 5 3.63 8.53 -23.82
N GLU A 6 4.12 9.52 -23.07
CA GLU A 6 4.05 9.51 -21.60
C GLU A 6 2.59 9.52 -21.12
N ALA A 7 1.73 10.38 -21.70
CA ALA A 7 0.32 10.42 -21.36
C ALA A 7 -0.41 9.11 -21.72
N MET A 8 -0.06 8.48 -22.84
CA MET A 8 -0.63 7.20 -23.24
C MET A 8 -0.22 6.09 -22.25
N THR A 9 1.07 6.03 -21.89
CA THR A 9 1.61 5.07 -20.93
C THR A 9 0.90 5.19 -19.58
N LEU A 10 0.73 6.41 -19.07
CA LEU A 10 0.00 6.65 -17.83
C LEU A 10 -1.45 6.16 -17.91
N ARG A 11 -2.17 6.46 -18.99
CA ARG A 11 -3.55 5.99 -19.19
C ARG A 11 -3.66 4.47 -19.26
N MET A 12 -2.68 3.81 -19.88
CA MET A 12 -2.62 2.34 -19.90
C MET A 12 -2.41 1.77 -18.50
N MET A 13 -1.50 2.34 -17.71
CA MET A 13 -1.28 1.92 -16.33
C MET A 13 -2.53 2.12 -15.46
N GLN A 14 -3.20 3.25 -15.59
CA GLN A 14 -4.46 3.52 -14.90
C GLN A 14 -5.56 2.52 -15.28
N ALA A 15 -5.69 2.19 -16.57
CA ALA A 15 -6.68 1.21 -17.02
C ALA A 15 -6.37 -0.21 -16.52
N LEU A 16 -5.09 -0.62 -16.51
CA LEU A 16 -4.66 -1.91 -15.97
C LEU A 16 -4.93 -1.99 -14.46
N SER A 17 -4.55 -0.96 -13.73
CA SER A 17 -4.80 -0.84 -12.30
C SER A 17 -6.29 -0.92 -11.97
N ALA A 18 -7.13 -0.13 -12.66
CA ALA A 18 -8.58 -0.16 -12.49
C ALA A 18 -9.19 -1.54 -12.79
N THR A 19 -8.62 -2.28 -13.76
CA THR A 19 -9.06 -3.64 -14.08
C THR A 19 -8.77 -4.61 -12.94
N ILE A 20 -7.64 -4.47 -12.27
CA ILE A 20 -7.28 -5.31 -11.13
C ILE A 20 -8.12 -4.96 -9.92
N GLU A 21 -8.29 -3.66 -9.67
CA GLU A 21 -9.12 -3.14 -8.60
C GLU A 21 -10.60 -3.54 -8.73
N SER A 22 -11.07 -3.84 -9.95
CA SER A 22 -12.43 -4.36 -10.15
C SER A 22 -12.67 -5.74 -9.55
N LYS A 23 -11.61 -6.51 -9.28
CA LYS A 23 -11.66 -7.81 -8.58
C LYS A 23 -11.67 -7.68 -7.06
N ASP A 24 -11.19 -6.56 -6.54
CA ASP A 24 -11.10 -6.27 -5.11
C ASP A 24 -12.03 -5.08 -4.83
N GLU A 25 -13.22 -5.37 -4.29
CA GLU A 25 -14.31 -4.40 -4.09
C GLU A 25 -13.89 -3.15 -3.28
N TYR A 26 -12.77 -3.24 -2.57
CA TYR A 26 -12.29 -2.22 -1.63
C TYR A 26 -11.06 -1.46 -2.13
N SER A 27 -10.55 -1.82 -3.30
CA SER A 27 -9.34 -1.20 -3.85
C SER A 27 -9.62 -0.11 -4.89
N ARG A 28 -10.88 0.26 -5.13
CA ARG A 28 -11.21 1.28 -6.15
C ARG A 28 -10.44 2.59 -5.90
N GLY A 29 -9.61 2.99 -6.89
CA GLY A 29 -8.77 4.18 -6.82
C GLY A 29 -7.58 4.07 -5.86
N HIS A 30 -7.36 2.92 -5.26
CA HIS A 30 -6.25 2.65 -4.34
C HIS A 30 -4.89 2.92 -5.00
N SER A 31 -4.63 2.33 -6.14
CA SER A 31 -3.33 2.48 -6.81
C SER A 31 -3.04 3.92 -7.21
N GLU A 32 -4.07 4.69 -7.60
CA GLU A 32 -3.93 6.11 -7.89
C GLU A 32 -3.58 6.90 -6.61
N ARG A 33 -4.28 6.65 -5.51
CA ARG A 33 -3.97 7.30 -4.22
C ARG A 33 -2.59 6.94 -3.72
N VAL A 34 -2.21 5.65 -3.76
CA VAL A 34 -0.86 5.20 -3.37
C VAL A 34 0.22 5.86 -4.24
N ALA A 35 -0.01 6.00 -5.55
CA ALA A 35 0.90 6.69 -6.45
C ALA A 35 1.05 8.18 -6.08
N GLU A 36 -0.04 8.89 -5.77
CA GLU A 36 0.00 10.29 -5.34
C GLU A 36 0.67 10.46 -3.96
N TYR A 37 0.39 9.57 -3.02
CA TYR A 37 1.02 9.61 -1.69
C TYR A 37 2.51 9.32 -1.78
N SER A 38 2.91 8.32 -2.56
CA SER A 38 4.32 8.00 -2.82
C SER A 38 5.06 9.19 -3.42
N ALA A 39 4.46 9.86 -4.40
CA ALA A 39 5.04 11.05 -5.02
C ALA A 39 5.23 12.20 -4.01
N LYS A 40 4.25 12.44 -3.14
CA LYS A 40 4.34 13.46 -2.08
C LYS A 40 5.44 13.13 -1.07
N ILE A 41 5.54 11.87 -0.63
CA ILE A 41 6.58 11.43 0.31
C ILE A 41 7.96 11.58 -0.34
N ALA A 42 8.14 11.16 -1.59
CA ALA A 42 9.41 11.32 -2.31
C ALA A 42 9.79 12.79 -2.51
N ALA A 43 8.82 13.67 -2.81
CA ALA A 43 9.04 15.11 -2.91
C ALA A 43 9.48 15.72 -1.57
N GLU A 44 8.89 15.29 -0.46
CA GLU A 44 9.29 15.71 0.89
C GLU A 44 10.71 15.26 1.24
N LEU A 45 11.16 14.13 0.67
CA LEU A 45 12.52 13.63 0.76
C LEU A 45 13.48 14.30 -0.24
N ASN A 46 13.03 15.31 -0.99
CA ASN A 46 13.78 16.05 -2.01
C ASN A 46 14.28 15.17 -3.16
N TRP A 47 13.53 14.16 -3.57
CA TRP A 47 13.87 13.36 -4.73
C TRP A 47 13.74 14.18 -6.03
N PRO A 48 14.56 13.89 -7.05
CA PRO A 48 14.44 14.51 -8.37
C PRO A 48 13.07 14.24 -9.00
N SER A 49 12.54 15.20 -9.76
CA SER A 49 11.21 15.09 -10.40
C SER A 49 11.07 13.86 -11.29
N GLU A 50 12.16 13.43 -11.95
CA GLU A 50 12.17 12.22 -12.76
C GLU A 50 11.99 10.96 -11.92
N GLU A 51 12.69 10.87 -10.79
CA GLU A 51 12.59 9.74 -9.85
C GLU A 51 11.18 9.68 -9.22
N ILE A 52 10.60 10.85 -8.89
CA ILE A 52 9.22 10.93 -8.39
C ILE A 52 8.22 10.41 -9.44
N ARG A 53 8.40 10.76 -10.71
CA ARG A 53 7.56 10.28 -11.81
C ARG A 53 7.69 8.77 -11.99
N ASN A 54 8.91 8.23 -11.95
CA ASN A 54 9.16 6.80 -12.05
C ASN A 54 8.54 6.04 -10.87
N LEU A 55 8.70 6.54 -9.65
CA LEU A 55 8.07 5.98 -8.44
C LEU A 55 6.54 5.93 -8.55
N LYS A 56 5.94 7.01 -9.04
CA LYS A 56 4.50 7.10 -9.26
C LYS A 56 4.02 6.02 -10.25
N ASN A 57 4.74 5.82 -11.35
CA ASN A 57 4.47 4.78 -12.33
C ASN A 57 4.57 3.38 -11.71
N CYS A 58 5.58 3.13 -10.87
CA CYS A 58 5.72 1.86 -10.16
C CYS A 58 4.54 1.61 -9.20
N ALA A 59 4.13 2.64 -8.47
CA ALA A 59 3.04 2.55 -7.51
C ALA A 59 1.68 2.22 -8.16
N TYR A 60 1.42 2.67 -9.40
CA TYR A 60 0.21 2.27 -10.12
C TYR A 60 0.10 0.76 -10.35
N LEU A 61 1.22 0.06 -10.48
CA LEU A 61 1.25 -1.35 -10.86
C LEU A 61 1.77 -2.28 -9.75
N HIS A 62 2.01 -1.76 -8.53
CA HIS A 62 2.60 -2.54 -7.45
C HIS A 62 1.82 -3.82 -7.15
N ASP A 63 0.51 -3.76 -7.25
CA ASP A 63 -0.46 -4.81 -6.93
C ASP A 63 -0.95 -5.64 -8.15
N ILE A 64 -0.34 -5.45 -9.35
CA ILE A 64 -0.79 -6.12 -10.59
C ILE A 64 -0.97 -7.64 -10.44
N GLY A 65 -0.15 -8.26 -9.60
CA GLY A 65 -0.19 -9.70 -9.37
C GLY A 65 -1.45 -10.21 -8.67
N LYS A 66 -2.26 -9.34 -8.08
CA LYS A 66 -3.57 -9.71 -7.50
C LYS A 66 -4.52 -10.29 -8.55
N ILE A 67 -4.29 -10.04 -9.84
CA ILE A 67 -5.04 -10.68 -10.93
C ILE A 67 -5.00 -12.21 -10.85
N GLY A 68 -3.90 -12.77 -10.36
CA GLY A 68 -3.71 -14.21 -10.17
C GLY A 68 -4.28 -14.79 -8.88
N ILE A 69 -4.84 -13.96 -8.00
CA ILE A 69 -5.44 -14.41 -6.73
C ILE A 69 -6.94 -14.65 -6.95
N PRO A 70 -7.52 -15.76 -6.46
CA PRO A 70 -8.94 -16.00 -6.51
C PRO A 70 -9.75 -14.91 -5.79
N GLU A 71 -10.86 -14.51 -6.42
CA GLU A 71 -11.69 -13.40 -5.94
C GLU A 71 -12.36 -13.69 -4.59
N ASP A 72 -12.75 -14.94 -4.36
CA ASP A 72 -13.31 -15.43 -3.11
C ASP A 72 -12.33 -15.34 -1.93
N ILE A 73 -11.02 -15.35 -2.22
CA ILE A 73 -9.96 -15.13 -1.22
C ILE A 73 -9.72 -13.63 -1.00
N LEU A 74 -9.64 -12.82 -2.09
CA LEU A 74 -9.45 -11.38 -1.97
C LEU A 74 -10.60 -10.70 -1.22
N ASN A 75 -11.84 -11.10 -1.50
CA ASN A 75 -13.05 -10.53 -0.91
C ASN A 75 -13.61 -11.36 0.25
N LYS A 76 -12.81 -12.28 0.81
CA LYS A 76 -13.26 -13.14 1.91
C LYS A 76 -13.72 -12.34 3.12
N PRO A 77 -14.97 -12.51 3.57
CA PRO A 77 -15.43 -11.88 4.79
C PRO A 77 -14.80 -12.59 6.01
N GLY A 78 -13.80 -11.97 6.62
CA GLY A 78 -13.13 -12.47 7.82
C GLY A 78 -11.64 -12.71 7.64
N LYS A 79 -11.03 -13.38 8.61
CA LYS A 79 -9.59 -13.67 8.58
C LYS A 79 -9.28 -14.72 7.51
N LEU A 80 -8.17 -14.49 6.81
CA LEU A 80 -7.60 -15.51 5.94
C LEU A 80 -6.98 -16.62 6.79
N THR A 81 -7.08 -17.87 6.34
CA THR A 81 -6.25 -18.95 6.85
C THR A 81 -4.81 -18.71 6.45
N GLU A 82 -3.87 -19.40 7.10
CA GLU A 82 -2.46 -19.32 6.75
C GLU A 82 -2.21 -19.67 5.27
N THR A 83 -2.87 -20.72 4.76
CA THR A 83 -2.77 -21.13 3.36
C THR A 83 -3.27 -20.04 2.42
N GLU A 84 -4.41 -19.43 2.71
CA GLU A 84 -4.99 -18.33 1.91
C GLU A 84 -4.07 -17.09 1.97
N TYR A 85 -3.56 -16.75 3.16
CA TYR A 85 -2.62 -15.64 3.32
C TYR A 85 -1.33 -15.88 2.53
N ASN A 86 -0.78 -17.09 2.58
CA ASN A 86 0.38 -17.46 1.79
C ASN A 86 0.10 -17.40 0.28
N LEU A 87 -1.13 -17.68 -0.15
CA LEU A 87 -1.52 -17.47 -1.54
C LEU A 87 -1.58 -15.98 -1.89
N VAL A 88 -2.19 -15.15 -1.05
CA VAL A 88 -2.23 -13.69 -1.26
C VAL A 88 -0.82 -13.11 -1.36
N LYS A 89 0.12 -13.50 -0.49
CA LYS A 89 1.52 -13.05 -0.55
C LYS A 89 2.18 -13.28 -1.92
N ARG A 90 1.73 -14.30 -2.67
CA ARG A 90 2.29 -14.61 -3.99
C ARG A 90 2.00 -13.54 -5.05
N HIS A 91 1.08 -12.59 -4.80
CA HIS A 91 0.84 -11.52 -5.78
C HIS A 91 2.11 -10.73 -6.11
N THR A 92 3.03 -10.55 -5.17
CA THR A 92 4.31 -9.87 -5.39
C THR A 92 5.14 -10.57 -6.47
N VAL A 93 5.30 -11.89 -6.36
CA VAL A 93 6.05 -12.71 -7.32
C VAL A 93 5.29 -12.85 -8.65
N MET A 94 3.96 -13.03 -8.59
CA MET A 94 3.11 -13.07 -9.79
C MET A 94 3.18 -11.75 -10.56
N GLY A 95 3.17 -10.62 -9.87
CA GLY A 95 3.29 -9.31 -10.45
C GLY A 95 4.60 -9.12 -11.21
N VAL A 96 5.72 -9.52 -10.62
CA VAL A 96 7.02 -9.50 -11.30
C VAL A 96 6.99 -10.33 -12.59
N ASN A 97 6.40 -11.52 -12.55
CA ASN A 97 6.29 -12.37 -13.74
C ASN A 97 5.43 -11.74 -14.85
N ILE A 98 4.38 -11.02 -14.49
CA ILE A 98 3.53 -10.29 -15.45
C ILE A 98 4.31 -9.12 -16.06
N LEU A 99 5.09 -8.41 -15.26
CA LEU A 99 5.79 -7.18 -15.64
C LEU A 99 7.21 -7.41 -16.19
N LYS A 100 7.68 -8.66 -16.29
CA LYS A 100 9.08 -9.00 -16.60
C LYS A 100 9.63 -8.37 -17.88
N ASP A 101 8.77 -8.21 -18.88
CA ASP A 101 9.14 -7.67 -20.19
C ASP A 101 8.96 -6.15 -20.29
N ILE A 102 8.44 -5.50 -19.24
CA ILE A 102 8.30 -4.05 -19.17
C ILE A 102 9.56 -3.45 -18.57
N THR A 103 10.52 -3.11 -19.43
CA THR A 103 11.82 -2.57 -19.04
C THR A 103 11.92 -1.04 -19.10
N MET A 104 10.91 -0.39 -19.68
CA MET A 104 10.89 1.06 -19.87
C MET A 104 10.57 1.86 -18.60
N ILE A 105 10.05 1.20 -17.55
CA ILE A 105 9.77 1.82 -16.25
C ILE A 105 10.82 1.33 -15.27
N PRO A 106 11.80 2.19 -14.90
CA PRO A 106 12.84 1.82 -13.94
C PRO A 106 12.23 1.36 -12.60
N HIS A 107 12.85 0.39 -11.94
CA HIS A 107 12.48 -0.11 -10.61
C HIS A 107 11.08 -0.76 -10.48
N LEU A 108 10.34 -0.94 -11.59
CA LEU A 108 8.98 -1.46 -11.56
C LEU A 108 8.90 -2.86 -10.91
N GLN A 109 9.77 -3.78 -11.34
CA GLN A 109 9.80 -5.14 -10.80
C GLN A 109 10.24 -5.17 -9.33
N GLU A 110 11.18 -4.29 -8.95
CA GLU A 110 11.67 -4.17 -7.58
C GLU A 110 10.55 -3.73 -6.63
N VAL A 111 9.80 -2.69 -7.00
CA VAL A 111 8.66 -2.20 -6.22
C VAL A 111 7.59 -3.27 -6.11
N THR A 112 7.17 -3.86 -7.24
CA THR A 112 6.14 -4.90 -7.28
C THR A 112 6.52 -6.10 -6.41
N ARG A 113 7.82 -6.46 -6.36
CA ARG A 113 8.30 -7.56 -5.53
C ARG A 113 8.34 -7.20 -4.05
N SER A 114 8.84 -5.99 -3.72
CA SER A 114 9.35 -5.70 -2.37
C SER A 114 8.52 -4.70 -1.57
N HIS A 115 7.35 -4.24 -2.06
CA HIS A 115 6.52 -3.26 -1.35
C HIS A 115 5.90 -3.80 -0.04
N HIS A 116 5.93 -5.11 0.17
CA HIS A 116 5.53 -5.76 1.42
C HIS A 116 6.71 -6.26 2.26
N GLU A 117 7.95 -5.91 1.87
CA GLU A 117 9.07 -6.07 2.77
C GLU A 117 8.95 -5.11 3.95
N ARG A 118 9.47 -5.53 5.08
CA ARG A 118 9.46 -4.75 6.32
C ARG A 118 10.87 -4.35 6.68
N TYR A 119 11.03 -3.16 7.20
CA TYR A 119 12.35 -2.63 7.56
C TYR A 119 13.10 -3.50 8.57
N ASP A 120 12.36 -4.23 9.43
CA ASP A 120 12.86 -5.20 10.40
C ASP A 120 13.22 -6.58 9.81
N GLY A 121 13.00 -6.80 8.50
CA GLY A 121 13.30 -8.07 7.82
C GLY A 121 12.24 -9.16 8.01
N THR A 122 11.10 -8.86 8.63
CA THR A 122 10.01 -9.83 8.84
C THR A 122 8.94 -9.77 7.75
N GLY A 123 9.23 -9.07 6.64
CA GLY A 123 8.36 -8.93 5.48
C GLY A 123 8.41 -10.10 4.51
N TYR A 124 7.88 -9.90 3.33
CA TYR A 124 7.87 -10.88 2.25
C TYR A 124 8.01 -10.23 0.88
N PRO A 125 8.45 -10.94 -0.18
CA PRO A 125 8.67 -12.40 -0.26
C PRO A 125 10.07 -12.86 0.14
N ASP A 126 11.05 -11.95 0.24
CA ASP A 126 12.47 -12.29 0.37
C ASP A 126 13.02 -12.08 1.79
N GLY A 127 12.30 -11.37 2.67
CA GLY A 127 12.72 -11.03 4.02
C GLY A 127 13.89 -10.03 4.04
N LEU A 128 13.92 -9.09 3.09
CA LEU A 128 14.92 -8.03 3.03
C LEU A 128 14.77 -7.09 4.23
N ALA A 129 15.90 -6.60 4.78
CA ALA A 129 15.90 -5.73 5.94
C ALA A 129 16.60 -4.39 5.65
N GLY A 130 16.11 -3.33 6.27
CA GLY A 130 16.73 -2.02 6.22
C GLY A 130 16.90 -1.50 4.79
N GLU A 131 18.12 -1.13 4.43
CA GLU A 131 18.46 -0.57 3.12
C GLU A 131 18.63 -1.63 2.01
N GLU A 132 18.57 -2.93 2.34
CA GLU A 132 18.47 -3.99 1.33
C GLU A 132 17.14 -3.90 0.56
N ILE A 133 16.10 -3.34 1.19
CA ILE A 133 14.83 -3.06 0.54
C ILE A 133 15.03 -1.89 -0.45
N PRO A 134 14.67 -2.04 -1.74
CA PRO A 134 14.77 -0.95 -2.71
C PRO A 134 14.08 0.33 -2.21
N ALA A 135 14.73 1.47 -2.35
CA ALA A 135 14.25 2.76 -1.82
C ALA A 135 12.82 3.11 -2.30
N TYR A 136 12.50 2.82 -3.54
CA TYR A 136 11.16 2.98 -4.12
C TYR A 136 10.13 2.12 -3.37
N ALA A 137 10.44 0.86 -3.10
CA ALA A 137 9.55 -0.06 -2.39
C ALA A 137 9.31 0.41 -0.94
N ARG A 138 10.34 0.95 -0.26
CA ARG A 138 10.21 1.50 1.10
C ARG A 138 9.22 2.67 1.17
N ILE A 139 9.20 3.54 0.15
CA ILE A 139 8.23 4.66 0.07
C ILE A 139 6.83 4.13 -0.24
N VAL A 140 6.70 3.22 -1.20
CA VAL A 140 5.40 2.62 -1.56
C VAL A 140 4.80 1.88 -0.36
N ALA A 141 5.59 1.17 0.44
CA ALA A 141 5.12 0.48 1.64
C ALA A 141 4.46 1.43 2.67
N VAL A 142 5.01 2.63 2.86
CA VAL A 142 4.40 3.66 3.73
C VAL A 142 3.11 4.19 3.11
N ALA A 143 3.13 4.53 1.81
CA ALA A 143 1.98 5.08 1.09
C ALA A 143 0.81 4.09 1.02
N ASP A 144 1.07 2.81 0.74
CA ASP A 144 0.09 1.73 0.72
C ASP A 144 -0.54 1.53 2.10
N SER A 145 0.29 1.46 3.14
CA SER A 145 -0.20 1.32 4.52
C SER A 145 -1.02 2.53 4.96
N PHE A 146 -0.60 3.75 4.57
CA PHE A 146 -1.36 4.97 4.81
C PHE A 146 -2.74 4.90 4.12
N ASP A 147 -2.79 4.56 2.83
CA ASP A 147 -4.06 4.42 2.10
C ASP A 147 -4.95 3.34 2.74
N ALA A 148 -4.35 2.22 3.12
CA ALA A 148 -5.06 1.15 3.79
C ALA A 148 -5.70 1.58 5.12
N MET A 149 -5.06 2.46 5.88
CA MET A 149 -5.60 3.01 7.13
C MET A 149 -6.61 4.11 6.90
N ASN A 150 -6.40 4.92 5.86
CA ASN A 150 -7.21 6.07 5.50
C ASN A 150 -8.47 5.72 4.71
N SER A 151 -8.55 4.52 4.12
CA SER A 151 -9.66 4.07 3.30
C SER A 151 -10.65 3.22 4.10
N ARG A 152 -11.94 3.32 3.72
CA ARG A 152 -12.98 2.44 4.24
C ARG A 152 -12.78 1.03 3.68
N ARG A 153 -12.85 0.02 4.54
CA ARG A 153 -12.83 -1.40 4.15
C ARG A 153 -14.08 -2.12 4.67
N ILE A 154 -14.36 -3.36 4.22
CA ILE A 154 -15.56 -4.16 4.61
C ILE A 154 -15.82 -4.12 6.12
N TYR A 155 -14.73 -4.21 6.89
CA TYR A 155 -14.80 -4.42 8.35
C TYR A 155 -14.46 -3.17 9.14
N ARG A 156 -14.15 -2.04 8.46
CA ARG A 156 -13.63 -0.88 9.16
C ARG A 156 -13.83 0.41 8.37
N ASN A 157 -14.30 1.45 9.06
CA ASN A 157 -14.18 2.82 8.56
C ASN A 157 -12.72 3.26 8.51
N ALA A 158 -12.42 4.34 7.80
CA ALA A 158 -11.11 4.99 7.87
C ALA A 158 -10.75 5.26 9.33
N LEU A 159 -9.47 5.07 9.67
CA LEU A 159 -8.98 5.38 11.02
C LEU A 159 -8.97 6.89 11.26
N PRO A 160 -9.17 7.35 12.49
CA PRO A 160 -8.96 8.74 12.84
C PRO A 160 -7.54 9.20 12.48
N PRO A 161 -7.34 10.44 12.00
CA PRO A 161 -6.03 10.96 11.60
C PRO A 161 -4.95 10.79 12.67
N GLU A 162 -5.29 11.02 13.93
CA GLU A 162 -4.38 10.86 15.07
C GLU A 162 -3.91 9.40 15.21
N THR A 163 -4.84 8.44 15.05
CA THR A 163 -4.52 7.01 15.09
C THR A 163 -3.57 6.62 13.94
N ILE A 164 -3.80 7.15 12.73
CA ILE A 164 -2.92 6.91 11.58
C ILE A 164 -1.51 7.44 11.86
N GLN A 165 -1.40 8.66 12.38
CA GLN A 165 -0.09 9.23 12.74
C GLN A 165 0.62 8.38 13.80
N ASP A 166 -0.09 7.95 14.84
CA ASP A 166 0.48 7.12 15.89
C ASP A 166 0.94 5.75 15.37
N GLU A 167 0.18 5.13 14.45
CA GLU A 167 0.59 3.87 13.83
C GLU A 167 1.84 4.05 12.97
N ILE A 168 1.92 5.09 12.13
CA ILE A 168 3.11 5.34 11.31
C ILE A 168 4.32 5.60 12.22
N ARG A 169 4.16 6.43 13.27
CA ARG A 169 5.23 6.75 14.22
C ARG A 169 5.74 5.52 14.97
N ARG A 170 4.82 4.68 15.44
CA ARG A 170 5.16 3.46 16.20
C ARG A 170 5.91 2.44 15.34
N ASN A 171 5.56 2.35 14.06
CA ASN A 171 6.13 1.37 13.15
C ASN A 171 7.34 1.88 12.35
N ALA A 172 7.80 3.13 12.58
CA ALA A 172 9.04 3.64 12.02
C ALA A 172 10.24 2.85 12.57
N GLY A 173 11.09 2.33 11.67
CA GLY A 173 12.23 1.48 12.03
C GLY A 173 11.89 -0.02 12.22
N SER A 174 10.61 -0.38 12.18
CA SER A 174 10.16 -1.79 12.19
C SER A 174 9.46 -2.16 10.88
N GLN A 175 8.23 -1.77 10.68
CA GLN A 175 7.56 -1.97 9.40
C GLN A 175 8.08 -1.01 8.32
N PHE A 176 8.27 0.25 8.68
CA PHE A 176 8.58 1.32 7.74
C PHE A 176 10.02 1.81 7.85
N ASP A 177 10.56 2.20 6.70
CA ASP A 177 11.76 3.03 6.66
C ASP A 177 11.55 4.29 7.51
N PRO A 178 12.44 4.60 8.47
CA PRO A 178 12.29 5.76 9.35
C PRO A 178 12.20 7.09 8.59
N GLN A 179 12.95 7.25 7.50
CA GLN A 179 12.95 8.49 6.73
C GLN A 179 11.65 8.67 5.94
N ALA A 180 11.15 7.60 5.31
CA ALA A 180 9.88 7.63 4.60
C ALA A 180 8.70 7.84 5.56
N ALA A 181 8.72 7.18 6.73
CA ALA A 181 7.71 7.37 7.77
C ALA A 181 7.69 8.82 8.29
N GLU A 182 8.86 9.40 8.58
CA GLU A 182 8.97 10.78 9.06
C GLU A 182 8.50 11.79 8.01
N ALA A 183 8.83 11.58 6.72
CA ALA A 183 8.34 12.42 5.63
C ALA A 183 6.81 12.36 5.53
N CYS A 184 6.21 11.17 5.65
CA CYS A 184 4.76 11.01 5.69
C CYS A 184 4.12 11.75 6.87
N LEU A 185 4.70 11.65 8.07
CA LEU A 185 4.22 12.36 9.27
C LEU A 185 4.27 13.88 9.11
N ARG A 186 5.37 14.43 8.57
CA ARG A 186 5.45 15.88 8.29
C ARG A 186 4.37 16.33 7.32
N LEU A 187 4.10 15.57 6.27
CA LEU A 187 3.03 15.87 5.31
C LEU A 187 1.64 15.87 5.95
N LEU A 188 1.40 14.95 6.89
CA LEU A 188 0.14 14.88 7.65
C LEU A 188 0.02 16.08 8.61
N GLU A 189 1.05 16.42 9.35
CA GLU A 189 1.10 17.55 10.30
C GLU A 189 0.90 18.90 9.59
N ASP A 190 1.47 19.04 8.39
CA ASP A 190 1.34 20.26 7.56
C ASP A 190 0.02 20.32 6.76
N GLY A 191 -0.83 19.30 6.83
CA GLY A 191 -2.07 19.20 6.06
C GLY A 191 -1.87 19.07 4.54
N ARG A 192 -0.66 18.70 4.09
CA ARG A 192 -0.36 18.43 2.67
C ARG A 192 -0.75 17.01 2.25
N LEU A 193 -0.92 16.12 3.21
CA LEU A 193 -1.49 14.80 3.08
C LEU A 193 -2.69 14.75 4.01
N VAL A 194 -3.89 14.85 3.44
CA VAL A 194 -5.13 14.94 4.22
C VAL A 194 -5.78 13.57 4.20
N PRO A 195 -6.06 12.97 5.36
CA PRO A 195 -6.90 11.80 5.44
C PRO A 195 -8.30 12.11 4.90
N GLU A 196 -8.92 11.16 4.19
CA GLU A 196 -10.31 11.34 3.75
C GLU A 196 -11.21 11.56 4.97
N GLU A 197 -11.95 12.66 5.01
CA GLU A 197 -12.98 12.84 6.01
C GLU A 197 -14.07 11.79 5.78
N THR A 198 -14.28 10.93 6.76
CA THR A 198 -15.42 10.01 6.73
C THR A 198 -16.68 10.86 6.69
N PRO A 199 -17.54 10.77 5.65
CA PRO A 199 -18.81 11.51 5.65
C PRO A 199 -19.58 11.18 6.93
N LYS A 200 -19.92 12.20 7.72
CA LYS A 200 -20.64 12.05 9.00
C LYS A 200 -22.01 11.40 8.86
N ASP A 201 -22.52 11.31 7.64
CA ASP A 201 -23.90 10.87 7.36
C ASP A 201 -24.00 9.50 6.66
N ALA A 202 -22.90 8.74 6.54
CA ALA A 202 -22.99 7.34 6.11
C ALA A 202 -23.31 6.44 7.31
N ALA A 203 -24.49 6.62 7.87
CA ALA A 203 -25.07 5.70 8.84
C ALA A 203 -25.38 4.36 8.17
N TYR A 204 -24.41 3.47 8.16
CA TYR A 204 -24.67 2.04 8.12
C TYR A 204 -24.63 1.58 9.58
N ASP A 205 -25.84 1.37 10.14
CA ASP A 205 -26.06 0.74 11.44
C ASP A 205 -25.50 -0.69 11.44
N LEU A 206 -24.20 -0.82 11.69
CA LEU A 206 -23.66 -2.04 12.27
C LEU A 206 -23.34 -1.71 13.73
N PRO A 207 -23.78 -2.53 14.70
CA PRO A 207 -23.44 -2.31 16.10
C PRO A 207 -21.94 -2.53 16.28
N VAL A 208 -21.19 -1.45 16.24
CA VAL A 208 -19.74 -1.45 16.45
C VAL A 208 -19.49 -1.00 17.88
N ASP A 209 -19.08 -1.95 18.69
CA ASP A 209 -18.34 -1.68 19.92
C ASP A 209 -16.94 -1.23 19.48
N SER A 210 -16.82 0.08 19.16
CA SER A 210 -15.76 0.65 18.31
C SER A 210 -14.34 0.50 18.90
N GLU A 211 -14.18 0.69 20.20
CA GLU A 211 -12.85 0.54 20.84
C GLU A 211 -12.40 -0.92 20.93
N ARG A 212 -13.33 -1.83 21.16
CA ARG A 212 -13.01 -3.26 21.31
C ARG A 212 -12.66 -3.92 19.96
N THR A 213 -13.27 -3.44 18.87
CA THR A 213 -13.05 -3.97 17.52
C THR A 213 -11.74 -3.45 16.93
N VAL A 214 -11.40 -2.18 17.15
CA VAL A 214 -10.11 -1.59 16.72
C VAL A 214 -8.96 -2.23 17.49
N ASN A 215 -9.04 -2.30 18.81
CA ASN A 215 -8.00 -2.93 19.63
C ASN A 215 -7.85 -4.43 19.35
N LYS A 216 -8.95 -5.11 19.02
CA LYS A 216 -8.91 -6.52 18.65
C LYS A 216 -8.26 -6.71 17.27
N PHE A 217 -8.55 -5.84 16.28
CA PHE A 217 -7.94 -5.92 14.96
C PHE A 217 -6.44 -5.60 15.02
N ILE A 218 -6.05 -4.54 15.72
CA ILE A 218 -4.63 -4.20 15.94
C ILE A 218 -3.93 -5.35 16.68
N SER A 219 -4.54 -5.89 17.74
CA SER A 219 -4.06 -7.07 18.45
C SER A 219 -4.00 -8.31 17.55
N ASP A 220 -5.00 -8.53 16.72
CA ASP A 220 -5.07 -9.67 15.81
C ASP A 220 -4.05 -9.57 14.67
N VAL A 221 -3.81 -8.36 14.12
CA VAL A 221 -2.74 -8.12 13.14
C VAL A 221 -1.37 -8.27 13.79
N VAL A 222 -1.17 -7.69 14.97
CA VAL A 222 0.08 -7.80 15.73
C VAL A 222 0.31 -9.23 16.23
N THR A 223 -0.74 -9.94 16.65
CA THR A 223 -0.63 -11.33 17.14
C THR A 223 -0.39 -12.29 15.99
N THR A 224 -1.04 -12.09 14.83
CA THR A 224 -0.76 -12.89 13.62
C THR A 224 0.68 -12.71 13.13
N LEU A 225 1.25 -11.51 13.34
CA LEU A 225 2.65 -11.22 13.04
C LEU A 225 3.63 -11.81 14.08
N LYS A 226 3.20 -12.00 15.35
CA LYS A 226 4.03 -12.56 16.44
C LYS A 226 3.93 -14.07 16.58
N GLU A 227 2.88 -14.71 16.11
CA GLU A 227 2.71 -16.17 16.15
C GLU A 227 3.38 -16.87 14.96
N GLN A 228 4.13 -16.13 14.14
CA GLN A 228 4.93 -16.66 13.04
C GLN A 228 6.45 -16.64 13.34
N GLU A 229 6.83 -16.41 14.61
CA GLU A 229 8.12 -16.78 15.17
C GLU A 229 8.04 -18.21 15.76
#